data_22ab6eb3f7f727017408fb14072827fe
#
_entry.id   22ab6eb3f7f727017408fb14072827fe
#
_cell.length_a   1.000
_cell.length_b   1.000
_cell.length_c   1.000
_cell.angle_alpha   90.00
_cell.angle_beta   90.00
_cell.angle_gamma   90.00
#
_symmetry.space_group_name_H-M   'P 1'
#
loop_
_entity.id
_entity.type
_entity.pdbx_description
1 polymer ?
#
loop_
_entity_poly.entity_id
_entity_poly.type
_entity_poly.pdbx_seq_one_letter_code
_entity_poly.pdbx_strand_id
1 'polypeptide(L)'
;MDVDKLMELVASGKVAIPANKHHKSLDAEGVGSMLRTKINVNLGVSRDCKDYDVEMQKVMSAVKLGAEAIMDLSSHGNTQPFRQKLTSECPAMIGTVPVYDSVIHYQRDLATLTAQDFVDVVRLHAEDGVDFVTLHCGITRKTIDQIKKP
;
A
#
# COMPACT_ATOMS: atom_id res chain seq x y z
N MET A 1 0.90 -21.73 15.08
CA MET A 1 1.19 -20.88 16.27
C MET A 1 -0.05 -20.88 17.14
N ASP A 2 0.11 -20.94 18.45
CA ASP A 2 -0.97 -20.81 19.41
C ASP A 2 -1.54 -19.37 19.39
N VAL A 3 -2.86 -19.24 19.58
CA VAL A 3 -3.58 -17.95 19.53
C VAL A 3 -3.10 -17.00 20.63
N ASP A 4 -2.88 -17.50 21.85
CA ASP A 4 -2.39 -16.68 22.96
C ASP A 4 -1.01 -16.10 22.68
N LYS A 5 -0.14 -16.90 22.05
CA LYS A 5 1.19 -16.44 21.64
C LYS A 5 1.11 -15.41 20.52
N LEU A 6 0.19 -15.55 19.58
CA LEU A 6 -0.02 -14.55 18.53
C LEU A 6 -0.52 -13.24 19.14
N MET A 7 -1.47 -13.28 20.07
CA MET A 7 -1.96 -12.10 20.77
C MET A 7 -0.85 -11.36 21.53
N GLU A 8 0.03 -12.09 22.22
CA GLU A 8 1.20 -11.53 22.91
C GLU A 8 2.14 -10.81 21.90
N LEU A 9 2.42 -11.43 20.74
CA LEU A 9 3.26 -10.85 19.72
C LEU A 9 2.66 -9.59 19.09
N VAL A 10 1.35 -9.57 18.88
CA VAL A 10 0.63 -8.38 18.40
C VAL A 10 0.67 -7.27 19.46
N ALA A 11 0.34 -7.60 20.72
CA ALA A 11 0.33 -6.64 21.82
C ALA A 11 1.73 -6.04 22.08
N SER A 12 2.80 -6.82 21.87
CA SER A 12 4.18 -6.34 21.99
C SER A 12 4.75 -5.65 20.76
N GLY A 13 3.95 -5.48 19.70
CA GLY A 13 4.37 -4.83 18.45
C GLY A 13 5.33 -5.66 17.59
N LYS A 14 5.46 -6.96 17.85
CA LYS A 14 6.33 -7.88 17.09
C LYS A 14 5.65 -8.49 15.87
N VAL A 15 4.33 -8.42 15.82
CA VAL A 15 3.47 -8.83 14.70
C VAL A 15 2.47 -7.74 14.41
N ALA A 16 2.30 -7.40 13.14
CA ALA A 16 1.21 -6.58 12.63
C ALA A 16 0.28 -7.43 11.75
N ILE A 17 -1.01 -7.12 11.77
CA ILE A 17 -2.00 -7.72 10.88
C ILE A 17 -2.59 -6.58 10.06
N PRO A 18 -2.06 -6.33 8.85
CA PRO A 18 -2.62 -5.30 7.98
C PRO A 18 -4.03 -5.71 7.54
N ALA A 19 -5.02 -4.99 8.03
CA ALA A 19 -6.43 -5.31 7.75
C ALA A 19 -7.28 -4.05 7.86
N ASN A 20 -7.84 -3.62 6.74
CA ASN A 20 -8.75 -2.50 6.71
C ASN A 20 -10.21 -2.98 6.79
N LYS A 21 -11.01 -2.36 7.67
CA LYS A 21 -12.43 -2.68 7.82
C LYS A 21 -13.28 -2.50 6.54
N HIS A 22 -12.78 -1.74 5.58
CA HIS A 22 -13.44 -1.50 4.29
C HIS A 22 -12.98 -2.47 3.20
N HIS A 23 -11.93 -3.28 3.44
CA HIS A 23 -11.50 -4.32 2.51
C HIS A 23 -12.40 -5.54 2.64
N LYS A 24 -13.30 -5.74 1.67
CA LYS A 24 -14.41 -6.71 1.78
C LYS A 24 -14.00 -8.15 1.56
N SER A 25 -12.99 -8.39 0.72
CA SER A 25 -12.55 -9.73 0.32
C SER A 25 -11.32 -10.22 1.06
N LEU A 26 -10.78 -9.44 2.02
CA LEU A 26 -9.51 -9.70 2.68
C LEU A 26 -9.49 -11.04 3.43
N ASP A 27 -8.50 -11.87 3.09
CA ASP A 27 -8.02 -12.97 3.93
C ASP A 27 -6.76 -12.49 4.68
N ALA A 28 -6.96 -12.03 5.92
CA ALA A 28 -5.94 -11.30 6.66
C ALA A 28 -4.76 -12.19 7.07
N GLU A 29 -3.54 -11.72 6.84
CA GLU A 29 -2.30 -12.40 7.20
C GLU A 29 -1.46 -11.57 8.18
N GLY A 30 -0.82 -12.24 9.14
CA GLY A 30 0.11 -11.58 10.05
C GLY A 30 1.51 -11.43 9.46
N VAL A 31 2.16 -10.30 9.70
CA VAL A 31 3.54 -10.01 9.31
C VAL A 31 4.37 -9.73 10.56
N GLY A 32 5.46 -10.46 10.76
CA GLY A 32 6.35 -10.24 11.89
C GLY A 32 7.02 -11.49 12.44
N SER A 33 7.44 -11.40 13.69
CA SER A 33 8.24 -12.42 14.37
C SER A 33 7.52 -13.77 14.46
N MET A 34 8.24 -14.84 14.17
CA MET A 34 7.78 -16.24 14.24
C MET A 34 6.72 -16.63 13.19
N LEU A 35 6.40 -15.74 12.26
CA LEU A 35 5.54 -16.03 11.12
C LEU A 35 6.38 -16.32 9.87
N ARG A 36 5.80 -17.05 8.91
CA ARG A 36 6.44 -17.24 7.60
C ARG A 36 6.61 -15.92 6.88
N THR A 37 7.62 -15.80 6.04
CA THR A 37 7.81 -14.64 5.15
C THR A 37 6.65 -14.58 4.15
N LYS A 38 6.09 -13.38 3.96
CA LYS A 38 5.02 -13.11 3.00
C LYS A 38 5.62 -12.63 1.67
N ILE A 39 4.97 -13.00 0.59
CA ILE A 39 5.28 -12.50 -0.76
C ILE A 39 4.42 -11.29 -1.04
N ASN A 40 5.06 -10.17 -1.30
CA ASN A 40 4.41 -8.94 -1.77
C ASN A 40 4.73 -8.73 -3.25
N VAL A 41 3.70 -8.65 -4.11
CA VAL A 41 3.84 -8.47 -5.55
C VAL A 41 3.53 -7.02 -5.92
N ASN A 42 4.48 -6.38 -6.60
CA ASN A 42 4.35 -5.02 -7.10
C ASN A 42 3.75 -5.03 -8.50
N LEU A 43 2.75 -4.21 -8.72
CA LEU A 43 2.10 -3.99 -10.01
C LEU A 43 1.45 -2.60 -10.04
N GLY A 44 0.75 -2.26 -11.11
CA GLY A 44 0.04 -0.98 -11.22
C GLY A 44 0.18 -0.35 -12.60
N VAL A 45 -0.74 0.57 -12.91
CA VAL A 45 -0.72 1.28 -14.19
C VAL A 45 0.29 2.42 -14.18
N SER A 46 0.88 2.64 -15.37
CA SER A 46 1.83 3.72 -15.63
C SER A 46 1.45 4.47 -16.92
N ARG A 47 2.24 5.48 -17.28
CA ARG A 47 2.06 6.18 -18.56
C ARG A 47 2.11 5.23 -19.76
N ASP A 48 2.94 4.18 -19.70
CA ASP A 48 3.21 3.25 -20.79
C ASP A 48 2.31 2.01 -20.76
N CYS A 49 1.67 1.71 -19.63
CA CYS A 49 0.74 0.60 -19.45
C CYS A 49 -0.47 1.07 -18.65
N LYS A 50 -1.61 1.29 -19.33
CA LYS A 50 -2.81 1.93 -18.78
C LYS A 50 -4.01 0.98 -18.64
N ASP A 51 -3.82 -0.31 -18.88
CA ASP A 51 -4.90 -1.29 -18.92
C ASP A 51 -5.12 -1.89 -17.54
N TYR A 52 -6.18 -1.44 -16.87
CA TYR A 52 -6.56 -1.92 -15.54
C TYR A 52 -7.04 -3.39 -15.55
N ASP A 53 -7.58 -3.88 -16.64
CA ASP A 53 -8.04 -5.29 -16.74
C ASP A 53 -6.83 -6.22 -16.83
N VAL A 54 -5.78 -5.83 -17.55
CA VAL A 54 -4.50 -6.53 -17.57
C VAL A 54 -3.85 -6.52 -16.18
N GLU A 55 -3.86 -5.38 -15.48
CA GLU A 55 -3.35 -5.30 -14.11
C GLU A 55 -4.14 -6.20 -13.16
N MET A 56 -5.46 -6.24 -13.27
CA MET A 56 -6.29 -7.14 -12.45
C MET A 56 -6.02 -8.62 -12.73
N GLN A 57 -5.75 -9.01 -13.98
CA GLN A 57 -5.33 -10.37 -14.33
C GLN A 57 -3.99 -10.73 -13.67
N LYS A 58 -3.03 -9.79 -13.61
CA LYS A 58 -1.77 -9.98 -12.88
C LYS A 58 -2.01 -10.17 -11.39
N VAL A 59 -2.90 -9.37 -10.77
CA VAL A 59 -3.30 -9.52 -9.37
C VAL A 59 -3.80 -10.93 -9.10
N MET A 60 -4.79 -11.38 -9.86
CA MET A 60 -5.40 -12.71 -9.66
C MET A 60 -4.41 -13.85 -9.92
N SER A 61 -3.47 -13.66 -10.86
CA SER A 61 -2.40 -14.61 -11.11
C SER A 61 -1.41 -14.67 -9.94
N ALA A 62 -1.04 -13.52 -9.37
CA ALA A 62 -0.16 -13.45 -8.20
C ALA A 62 -0.79 -14.13 -6.98
N VAL A 63 -2.06 -13.87 -6.71
CA VAL A 63 -2.84 -14.53 -5.63
C VAL A 63 -2.88 -16.05 -5.84
N LYS A 64 -3.16 -16.50 -7.06
CA LYS A 64 -3.17 -17.95 -7.40
C LYS A 64 -1.80 -18.60 -7.18
N LEU A 65 -0.71 -17.86 -7.34
CA LEU A 65 0.65 -18.32 -7.07
C LEU A 65 1.06 -18.18 -5.60
N GLY A 66 0.17 -17.71 -4.73
CA GLY A 66 0.38 -17.65 -3.29
C GLY A 66 0.92 -16.30 -2.78
N ALA A 67 0.76 -15.21 -3.51
CA ALA A 67 1.06 -13.88 -2.99
C ALA A 67 0.07 -13.52 -1.88
N GLU A 68 0.58 -13.08 -0.73
CA GLU A 68 -0.21 -12.66 0.42
C GLU A 68 -0.43 -11.14 0.48
N ALA A 69 0.33 -10.39 -0.30
CA ALA A 69 0.18 -8.94 -0.41
C ALA A 69 0.37 -8.48 -1.86
N ILE A 70 -0.36 -7.45 -2.22
CA ILE A 70 -0.25 -6.75 -3.51
C ILE A 70 0.07 -5.29 -3.22
N MET A 71 1.12 -4.76 -3.84
CA MET A 71 1.46 -3.34 -3.79
C MET A 71 1.02 -2.69 -5.11
N ASP A 72 -0.02 -1.87 -5.05
CA ASP A 72 -0.44 -1.03 -6.17
C ASP A 72 0.47 0.20 -6.26
N LEU A 73 1.29 0.23 -7.29
CA LEU A 73 2.22 1.31 -7.62
C LEU A 73 1.68 2.20 -8.75
N SER A 74 0.37 2.21 -8.96
CA SER A 74 -0.26 3.03 -10.00
C SER A 74 0.15 4.50 -9.87
N SER A 75 0.63 5.06 -10.96
CA SER A 75 1.18 6.43 -11.04
C SER A 75 0.59 7.25 -12.18
N HIS A 76 -0.49 6.78 -12.81
CA HIS A 76 -1.10 7.45 -13.96
C HIS A 76 -2.62 7.25 -14.02
N GLY A 77 -3.32 8.31 -14.44
CA GLY A 77 -4.78 8.29 -14.62
C GLY A 77 -5.55 8.36 -13.29
N ASN A 78 -6.84 8.04 -13.31
CA ASN A 78 -7.65 7.95 -12.11
C ASN A 78 -7.45 6.58 -11.45
N THR A 79 -6.65 6.53 -10.39
CA THR A 79 -6.25 5.29 -9.69
C THR A 79 -7.34 4.77 -8.75
N GLN A 80 -8.26 5.62 -8.28
CA GLN A 80 -9.23 5.28 -7.26
C GLN A 80 -10.17 4.12 -7.64
N PRO A 81 -10.75 4.05 -8.86
CA PRO A 81 -11.60 2.91 -9.23
C PRO A 81 -10.87 1.58 -9.21
N PHE A 82 -9.59 1.54 -9.60
CA PHE A 82 -8.78 0.33 -9.54
C PHE A 82 -8.50 -0.06 -8.10
N ARG A 83 -8.12 0.88 -7.25
CA ARG A 83 -7.90 0.67 -5.81
C ARG A 83 -9.16 0.10 -5.13
N GLN A 84 -10.34 0.67 -5.41
CA GLN A 84 -11.61 0.17 -4.90
C GLN A 84 -11.96 -1.23 -5.42
N LYS A 85 -11.62 -1.53 -6.67
CA LYS A 85 -11.78 -2.88 -7.25
C LYS A 85 -10.86 -3.89 -6.53
N LEU A 86 -9.60 -3.53 -6.29
CA LEU A 86 -8.66 -4.37 -5.54
C LEU A 86 -9.21 -4.72 -4.15
N THR A 87 -9.64 -3.73 -3.37
CA THR A 87 -10.15 -3.93 -2.01
C THR A 87 -11.55 -4.59 -1.95
N SER A 88 -12.20 -4.74 -3.08
CA SER A 88 -13.48 -5.47 -3.17
C SER A 88 -13.35 -6.91 -3.65
N GLU A 89 -12.33 -7.23 -4.43
CA GLU A 89 -12.23 -8.52 -5.14
C GLU A 89 -10.96 -9.33 -4.78
N CYS A 90 -9.86 -8.68 -4.37
CA CYS A 90 -8.60 -9.35 -4.08
C CYS A 90 -8.55 -9.83 -2.62
N PRO A 91 -8.27 -11.10 -2.32
CA PRO A 91 -8.17 -11.57 -0.93
C PRO A 91 -6.82 -11.25 -0.27
N ALA A 92 -5.80 -10.88 -1.04
CA ALA A 92 -4.49 -10.50 -0.49
C ALA A 92 -4.51 -9.09 0.10
N MET A 93 -3.65 -8.82 1.09
CA MET A 93 -3.49 -7.48 1.66
C MET A 93 -3.09 -6.47 0.59
N ILE A 94 -3.77 -5.33 0.53
CA ILE A 94 -3.51 -4.27 -0.45
C ILE A 94 -2.68 -3.16 0.17
N GLY A 95 -1.51 -2.92 -0.43
CA GLY A 95 -0.64 -1.79 -0.12
C GLY A 95 -0.63 -0.76 -1.25
N THR A 96 -0.37 0.51 -0.91
CA THR A 96 -0.27 1.60 -1.88
C THR A 96 0.85 2.57 -1.53
N VAL A 97 1.15 3.49 -2.45
CA VAL A 97 2.16 4.56 -2.26
C VAL A 97 1.49 5.92 -2.45
N PRO A 98 0.89 6.51 -1.40
CA PRO A 98 0.07 7.71 -1.52
C PRO A 98 0.76 8.92 -2.17
N VAL A 99 2.09 9.03 -2.08
CA VAL A 99 2.82 10.14 -2.70
C VAL A 99 2.68 10.14 -4.23
N TYR A 100 2.54 8.98 -4.87
CA TYR A 100 2.31 8.91 -6.32
C TYR A 100 0.93 9.42 -6.70
N ASP A 101 -0.07 9.09 -5.88
CA ASP A 101 -1.46 9.51 -6.10
C ASP A 101 -1.70 10.98 -5.74
N SER A 102 -0.91 11.55 -4.83
CA SER A 102 -1.09 12.95 -4.40
C SER A 102 -0.95 13.95 -5.55
N VAL A 103 0.01 13.74 -6.46
CA VAL A 103 0.20 14.58 -7.66
C VAL A 103 -0.97 14.43 -8.62
N ILE A 104 -1.48 13.21 -8.79
CA ILE A 104 -2.62 12.89 -9.66
C ILE A 104 -3.90 13.50 -9.09
N HIS A 105 -4.15 13.32 -7.80
CA HIS A 105 -5.36 13.77 -7.11
C HIS A 105 -5.49 15.29 -7.14
N TYR A 106 -4.42 16.01 -6.81
CA TYR A 106 -4.45 17.49 -6.78
C TYR A 106 -4.11 18.14 -8.12
N GLN A 107 -3.60 17.39 -9.10
CA GLN A 107 -3.14 17.91 -10.40
C GLN A 107 -2.17 19.10 -10.25
N ARG A 108 -1.30 19.04 -9.24
CA ARG A 108 -0.32 20.06 -8.88
C ARG A 108 1.07 19.45 -8.74
N ASP A 109 2.09 20.30 -8.92
CA ASP A 109 3.47 19.92 -8.67
C ASP A 109 3.68 19.45 -7.22
N LEU A 110 4.43 18.36 -7.05
CA LEU A 110 4.75 17.79 -5.73
C LEU A 110 5.35 18.85 -4.78
N ALA A 111 6.16 19.76 -5.30
CA ALA A 111 6.78 20.84 -4.52
C ALA A 111 5.78 21.87 -3.97
N THR A 112 4.56 21.89 -4.48
CA THR A 112 3.49 22.83 -4.05
C THR A 112 2.50 22.20 -3.08
N LEU A 113 2.61 20.89 -2.83
CA LEU A 113 1.73 20.20 -1.92
C LEU A 113 2.13 20.46 -0.46
N THR A 114 1.13 20.62 0.38
CA THR A 114 1.29 20.82 1.83
C THR A 114 1.32 19.46 2.56
N ALA A 115 1.76 19.45 3.81
CA ALA A 115 1.69 18.25 4.64
C ALA A 115 0.25 17.75 4.81
N GLN A 116 -0.74 18.65 4.86
CA GLN A 116 -2.15 18.30 4.96
C GLN A 116 -2.65 17.60 3.69
N ASP A 117 -2.23 18.05 2.50
CA ASP A 117 -2.58 17.40 1.24
C ASP A 117 -2.14 15.92 1.23
N PHE A 118 -0.93 15.60 1.75
CA PHE A 118 -0.48 14.22 1.88
C PHE A 118 -1.30 13.40 2.88
N VAL A 119 -1.64 13.98 4.02
CA VAL A 119 -2.48 13.31 5.03
C VAL A 119 -3.87 13.01 4.46
N ASP A 120 -4.44 13.92 3.68
CA ASP A 120 -5.76 13.75 3.08
C ASP A 120 -5.75 12.63 2.01
N VAL A 121 -4.68 12.50 1.23
CA VAL A 121 -4.53 11.37 0.29
C VAL A 121 -4.36 10.04 1.04
N VAL A 122 -3.60 9.99 2.14
CA VAL A 122 -3.51 8.78 2.97
C VAL A 122 -4.88 8.40 3.52
N ARG A 123 -5.68 9.38 3.97
CA ARG A 123 -7.06 9.15 4.43
C ARG A 123 -7.94 8.58 3.32
N LEU A 124 -7.87 9.16 2.11
CA LEU A 124 -8.60 8.67 0.95
C LEU A 124 -8.28 7.19 0.66
N HIS A 125 -6.99 6.80 0.69
CA HIS A 125 -6.60 5.40 0.51
C HIS A 125 -7.14 4.50 1.60
N ALA A 126 -7.14 4.95 2.85
CA ALA A 126 -7.72 4.20 3.97
C ALA A 126 -9.24 4.03 3.83
N GLU A 127 -9.96 5.06 3.37
CA GLU A 127 -11.40 5.01 3.08
C GLU A 127 -11.73 4.09 1.92
N ASP A 128 -10.87 3.99 0.91
CA ASP A 128 -10.98 3.03 -0.21
C ASP A 128 -10.64 1.58 0.20
N GLY A 129 -10.24 1.32 1.45
CA GLY A 129 -10.03 -0.03 1.98
C GLY A 129 -8.59 -0.53 1.93
N VAL A 130 -7.60 0.32 1.65
CA VAL A 130 -6.18 -0.06 1.63
C VAL A 130 -5.70 -0.52 3.02
N ASP A 131 -5.02 -1.66 3.10
CA ASP A 131 -4.61 -2.29 4.36
C ASP A 131 -3.31 -1.72 4.93
N PHE A 132 -2.40 -1.26 4.07
CA PHE A 132 -1.14 -0.63 4.47
C PHE A 132 -0.63 0.33 3.41
N VAL A 133 0.24 1.25 3.82
CA VAL A 133 0.83 2.24 2.91
C VAL A 133 2.34 2.28 3.03
N THR A 134 3.02 2.56 1.92
CA THR A 134 4.44 2.90 1.91
C THR A 134 4.60 4.41 1.89
N LEU A 135 5.29 4.95 2.90
CA LEU A 135 5.55 6.37 3.03
C LEU A 135 7.05 6.67 2.86
N HIS A 136 7.37 7.68 2.07
CA HIS A 136 8.73 8.14 1.85
C HIS A 136 9.11 9.17 2.92
N CYS A 137 9.60 8.73 4.07
CA CYS A 137 9.97 9.59 5.21
C CYS A 137 11.47 9.55 5.56
N GLY A 138 12.31 9.01 4.68
CA GLY A 138 13.76 8.90 4.92
C GLY A 138 14.55 10.21 4.77
N ILE A 139 13.98 11.26 4.15
CA ILE A 139 14.63 12.55 3.97
C ILE A 139 14.34 13.42 5.19
N THR A 140 15.35 13.59 6.05
CA THR A 140 15.30 14.45 7.23
C THR A 140 16.16 15.70 7.03
N ARG A 141 16.00 16.72 7.87
CA ARG A 141 16.90 17.90 7.88
C ARG A 141 18.36 17.49 8.01
N LYS A 142 18.67 16.53 8.87
CA LYS A 142 20.02 15.98 9.02
C LYS A 142 20.58 15.38 7.73
N THR A 143 19.75 14.64 6.99
CA THR A 143 20.11 14.06 5.69
C THR A 143 20.42 15.15 4.66
N ILE A 144 19.57 16.20 4.61
CA ILE A 144 19.79 17.36 3.72
C ILE A 144 21.08 18.08 4.07
N ASP A 145 21.38 18.30 5.36
CA ASP A 145 22.61 18.94 5.80
C ASP A 145 23.86 18.11 5.45
N GLN A 146 23.73 16.78 5.45
CA GLN A 146 24.83 15.89 5.01
C GLN A 146 25.05 15.95 3.49
N ILE A 147 24.00 16.00 2.68
CA ILE A 147 24.09 16.11 1.22
C ILE A 147 24.69 17.46 0.79
N LYS A 148 24.43 18.53 1.55
CA LYS A 148 24.95 19.87 1.24
C LYS A 148 26.42 20.08 1.65
N LYS A 149 27.02 19.17 2.39
CA LYS A 149 28.45 19.23 2.70
C LYS A 149 29.25 18.82 1.47
N PRO A 150 30.26 19.61 1.05
CA PRO A 150 31.13 19.26 -0.06
C PRO A 150 31.99 18.04 0.23
#